data_4e82d730e2840db268d0a161d982a1c8
#
_entry.id   4e82d730e2840db268d0a161d982a1c8
#
_cell.length_a   1.000
_cell.length_b   1.000
_cell.length_c   1.000
_cell.angle_alpha   90.00
_cell.angle_beta   90.00
_cell.angle_gamma   90.00
#
_symmetry.space_group_name_H-M   'P 1'
#
loop_
_entity.id
_entity.type
_entity.pdbx_description
1 polymer ?
#
loop_
_entity_poly.entity_id
_entity_poly.type
_entity_poly.pdbx_seq_one_letter_code
_entity_poly.pdbx_strand_id
1 'polypeptide(L)'
;MDKFRVQGPTKLQGEVTISGAKNAALPILFAALLAEEPVEIQNVPKLKDVDTSMKLLSQLGAKVERNGSVHIDARDVNVFCAPYDLVKTMRASIWALGPLVARFGQGQVSLPGGCTIGARPVDLHISGLEQLGATIKLEEGYVKASVDGRLKGAHIVMDKVSVGATVTIMCAATLAEGTTIIENAAREPEIVDTANFLITLGAKISGQGTDRIVLSLIHISEPTRLQLI
;
A
#
# COMPACT_ATOMS: atom_id res chain seq x y z
N MET A 1 -4.19 21.43 -22.07
CA MET A 1 -5.23 21.05 -21.08
C MET A 1 -6.25 20.20 -21.83
N ASP A 2 -6.43 18.95 -21.44
CA ASP A 2 -7.40 18.07 -22.06
C ASP A 2 -8.81 18.55 -21.75
N LYS A 3 -9.73 18.41 -22.70
CA LYS A 3 -11.12 18.86 -22.55
C LYS A 3 -12.06 17.70 -22.90
N PHE A 4 -13.12 17.55 -22.12
CA PHE A 4 -14.23 16.70 -22.49
C PHE A 4 -15.21 17.48 -23.34
N ARG A 5 -15.63 16.91 -24.47
CA ARG A 5 -16.75 17.40 -25.26
C ARG A 5 -17.89 16.40 -25.14
N VAL A 6 -18.98 16.79 -24.50
CA VAL A 6 -20.17 15.96 -24.32
C VAL A 6 -21.25 16.42 -25.27
N GLN A 7 -21.81 15.47 -26.02
CA GLN A 7 -22.93 15.72 -26.92
C GLN A 7 -24.11 14.84 -26.49
N GLY A 8 -25.21 15.44 -26.11
CA GLY A 8 -26.46 14.78 -25.69
C GLY A 8 -27.67 15.53 -26.17
N PRO A 9 -28.87 15.00 -25.93
CA PRO A 9 -29.19 13.74 -25.22
C PRO A 9 -28.93 12.51 -26.10
N THR A 10 -28.47 11.42 -25.47
CA THR A 10 -28.23 10.12 -26.13
C THR A 10 -28.82 9.00 -25.31
N LYS A 11 -29.61 8.12 -25.93
CA LYS A 11 -30.07 6.89 -25.26
C LYS A 11 -28.94 5.87 -25.31
N LEU A 12 -28.42 5.52 -24.13
CA LEU A 12 -27.36 4.53 -24.00
C LEU A 12 -27.96 3.12 -23.96
N GLN A 13 -27.35 2.18 -24.71
CA GLN A 13 -27.68 0.76 -24.74
C GLN A 13 -26.36 -0.04 -24.87
N GLY A 14 -26.19 -1.09 -24.08
CA GLY A 14 -25.03 -1.96 -24.14
C GLY A 14 -24.51 -2.31 -22.75
N GLU A 15 -23.41 -3.04 -22.73
CA GLU A 15 -22.71 -3.49 -21.52
C GLU A 15 -21.32 -2.87 -21.48
N VAL A 16 -20.87 -2.51 -20.29
CA VAL A 16 -19.52 -2.00 -20.03
C VAL A 16 -18.89 -2.84 -18.94
N THR A 17 -17.73 -3.43 -19.22
CA THR A 17 -16.92 -4.09 -18.20
C THR A 17 -16.22 -3.03 -17.35
N ILE A 18 -16.50 -3.02 -16.06
CA ILE A 18 -15.89 -2.08 -15.12
C ILE A 18 -14.46 -2.52 -14.80
N SER A 19 -13.51 -1.61 -14.89
CA SER A 19 -12.15 -1.83 -14.42
C SER A 19 -12.07 -1.79 -12.91
N GLY A 20 -11.03 -2.40 -12.34
CA GLY A 20 -10.73 -2.27 -10.92
C GLY A 20 -10.51 -0.82 -10.49
N ALA A 21 -10.76 -0.53 -9.23
CA ALA A 21 -10.63 0.81 -8.67
C ALA A 21 -9.16 1.20 -8.46
N LYS A 22 -8.83 2.47 -8.77
CA LYS A 22 -7.47 3.01 -8.52
C LYS A 22 -7.06 2.87 -7.07
N ASN A 23 -7.96 3.24 -6.16
CA ASN A 23 -7.65 3.27 -4.72
C ASN A 23 -7.49 1.88 -4.11
N ALA A 24 -8.06 0.83 -4.73
CA ALA A 24 -7.81 -0.56 -4.36
C ALA A 24 -6.49 -1.07 -4.97
N ALA A 25 -6.21 -0.73 -6.23
CA ALA A 25 -5.02 -1.20 -6.91
C ALA A 25 -3.72 -0.69 -6.27
N LEU A 26 -3.65 0.60 -5.93
CA LEU A 26 -2.41 1.21 -5.43
C LEU A 26 -1.89 0.58 -4.13
N PRO A 27 -2.69 0.43 -3.06
CA PRO A 27 -2.21 -0.20 -1.83
C PRO A 27 -1.81 -1.66 -2.03
N ILE A 28 -2.55 -2.42 -2.86
CA ILE A 28 -2.26 -3.82 -3.17
C ILE A 28 -0.94 -3.96 -3.93
N LEU A 29 -0.64 -3.08 -4.88
CA LEU A 29 0.64 -3.08 -5.59
C LEU A 29 1.82 -2.92 -4.62
N PHE A 30 1.73 -2.01 -3.63
CA PHE A 30 2.78 -1.87 -2.62
C PHE A 30 2.79 -3.01 -1.60
N ALA A 31 1.62 -3.54 -1.21
CA ALA A 31 1.53 -4.70 -0.34
C ALA A 31 2.17 -5.96 -0.96
N ALA A 32 2.25 -6.05 -2.29
CA ALA A 32 2.95 -7.14 -2.99
C ALA A 32 4.45 -7.21 -2.66
N LEU A 33 5.06 -6.13 -2.13
CA LEU A 33 6.42 -6.15 -1.58
C LEU A 33 6.57 -7.12 -0.39
N LEU A 34 5.48 -7.47 0.29
CA LEU A 34 5.50 -8.42 1.41
C LEU A 34 5.56 -9.88 0.96
N ALA A 35 5.20 -10.18 -0.30
CA ALA A 35 5.12 -11.53 -0.81
C ALA A 35 6.51 -12.15 -1.01
N GLU A 36 6.70 -13.39 -0.55
CA GLU A 36 7.92 -14.19 -0.77
C GLU A 36 7.90 -14.91 -2.12
N GLU A 37 6.72 -15.07 -2.73
CA GLU A 37 6.50 -15.65 -4.05
C GLU A 37 5.91 -14.63 -5.04
N PRO A 38 6.04 -14.87 -6.36
CA PRO A 38 5.42 -14.01 -7.36
C PRO A 38 3.91 -13.93 -7.20
N VAL A 39 3.34 -12.73 -7.32
CA VAL A 39 1.90 -12.50 -7.26
C VAL A 39 1.34 -12.04 -8.60
N GLU A 40 0.12 -12.45 -8.92
CA GLU A 40 -0.66 -11.99 -10.07
C GLU A 40 -1.87 -11.18 -9.58
N ILE A 41 -1.98 -9.93 -10.05
CA ILE A 41 -3.09 -9.03 -9.73
C ILE A 41 -3.88 -8.78 -11.01
N GLN A 42 -5.13 -9.21 -11.03
CA GLN A 42 -6.03 -9.08 -12.17
C GLN A 42 -6.86 -7.81 -12.09
N ASN A 43 -7.45 -7.39 -13.21
CA ASN A 43 -8.35 -6.23 -13.33
C ASN A 43 -7.71 -4.91 -12.84
N VAL A 44 -6.40 -4.76 -12.94
CA VAL A 44 -5.69 -3.54 -12.56
C VAL A 44 -5.98 -2.44 -13.59
N PRO A 45 -6.50 -1.25 -13.19
CA PRO A 45 -6.86 -0.19 -14.13
C PRO A 45 -5.63 0.39 -14.83
N LYS A 46 -5.82 0.85 -16.09
CA LYS A 46 -4.77 1.53 -16.86
C LYS A 46 -4.77 3.02 -16.52
N LEU A 47 -4.03 3.39 -15.48
CA LEU A 47 -3.95 4.75 -14.96
C LEU A 47 -2.50 5.15 -14.69
N LYS A 48 -2.21 6.45 -14.83
CA LYS A 48 -0.87 7.02 -14.62
C LYS A 48 -0.29 6.69 -13.24
N ASP A 49 -1.10 6.74 -12.18
CA ASP A 49 -0.64 6.42 -10.82
C ASP A 49 -0.25 4.95 -10.69
N VAL A 50 -0.98 4.03 -11.35
CA VAL A 50 -0.65 2.60 -11.40
C VAL A 50 0.68 2.40 -12.13
N ASP A 51 0.88 3.05 -13.29
CA ASP A 51 2.13 2.95 -14.04
C ASP A 51 3.31 3.52 -13.24
N THR A 52 3.08 4.60 -12.47
CA THR A 52 4.09 5.18 -11.57
C THR A 52 4.42 4.22 -10.42
N SER A 53 3.41 3.55 -9.83
CA SER A 53 3.63 2.53 -8.79
C SER A 53 4.46 1.36 -9.32
N MET A 54 4.12 0.84 -10.51
CA MET A 54 4.88 -0.24 -11.16
C MET A 54 6.34 0.15 -11.41
N LYS A 55 6.58 1.38 -11.89
CA LYS A 55 7.95 1.92 -12.06
C LYS A 55 8.69 2.02 -10.74
N LEU A 56 8.02 2.48 -9.67
CA LEU A 56 8.64 2.55 -8.35
C LEU A 56 9.00 1.16 -7.83
N LEU A 57 8.11 0.19 -7.94
CA LEU A 57 8.39 -1.20 -7.56
C LEU A 57 9.58 -1.77 -8.33
N SER A 58 9.66 -1.49 -9.65
CA SER A 58 10.82 -1.91 -10.46
C SER A 58 12.12 -1.23 -10.03
N GLN A 59 12.09 0.03 -9.62
CA GLN A 59 13.26 0.73 -9.08
C GLN A 59 13.71 0.20 -7.71
N LEU A 60 12.78 -0.33 -6.92
CA LEU A 60 13.11 -1.03 -5.67
C LEU A 60 13.74 -2.40 -5.92
N GLY A 61 13.72 -2.90 -7.16
CA GLY A 61 14.30 -4.18 -7.56
C GLY A 61 13.27 -5.29 -7.81
N ALA A 62 11.97 -5.02 -7.68
CA ALA A 62 10.95 -6.00 -8.05
C ALA A 62 10.87 -6.18 -9.58
N LYS A 63 10.64 -7.41 -10.03
CA LYS A 63 10.28 -7.67 -11.42
C LYS A 63 8.79 -7.44 -11.58
N VAL A 64 8.43 -6.48 -12.45
CA VAL A 64 7.04 -6.07 -12.66
C VAL A 64 6.69 -6.15 -14.13
N GLU A 65 5.70 -6.96 -14.47
CA GLU A 65 5.22 -7.13 -15.84
C GLU A 65 3.72 -6.91 -15.92
N ARG A 66 3.25 -6.40 -17.06
CA ARG A 66 1.83 -6.20 -17.34
C ARG A 66 1.44 -6.84 -18.67
N ASN A 67 0.78 -7.99 -18.58
CA ASN A 67 0.29 -8.79 -19.71
C ASN A 67 -1.21 -9.13 -19.51
N GLY A 68 -2.07 -8.10 -19.56
CA GLY A 68 -3.49 -8.23 -19.14
C GLY A 68 -3.64 -8.06 -17.63
N SER A 69 -3.04 -8.92 -16.84
CA SER A 69 -2.82 -8.78 -15.39
C SER A 69 -1.46 -8.12 -15.09
N VAL A 70 -1.24 -7.74 -13.84
CA VAL A 70 0.05 -7.27 -13.33
C VAL A 70 0.71 -8.39 -12.52
N HIS A 71 1.92 -8.77 -12.92
CA HIS A 71 2.74 -9.76 -12.25
C HIS A 71 3.85 -9.04 -11.49
N ILE A 72 4.03 -9.35 -10.21
CA ILE A 72 5.05 -8.75 -9.35
C ILE A 72 5.83 -9.87 -8.67
N ASP A 73 7.14 -9.86 -8.85
CA ASP A 73 8.08 -10.71 -8.12
C ASP A 73 9.00 -9.81 -7.29
N ALA A 74 8.81 -9.83 -5.97
CA ALA A 74 9.52 -8.98 -5.02
C ALA A 74 10.72 -9.69 -4.35
N ARG A 75 11.14 -10.87 -4.83
CA ARG A 75 12.23 -11.65 -4.23
C ARG A 75 13.58 -10.95 -4.35
N ASP A 76 13.81 -10.23 -5.44
CA ASP A 76 15.08 -9.57 -5.75
C ASP A 76 15.13 -8.09 -5.31
N VAL A 77 14.15 -7.63 -4.49
CA VAL A 77 14.14 -6.26 -3.96
C VAL A 77 15.38 -6.02 -3.11
N ASN A 78 16.17 -5.02 -3.50
CA ASN A 78 17.46 -4.68 -2.90
C ASN A 78 17.71 -3.17 -2.75
N VAL A 79 16.77 -2.35 -3.20
CA VAL A 79 16.76 -0.90 -3.03
C VAL A 79 15.59 -0.54 -2.13
N PHE A 80 15.86 0.17 -1.03
CA PHE A 80 14.85 0.49 0.00
C PHE A 80 14.52 1.98 0.06
N CYS A 81 14.79 2.70 -1.03
CA CYS A 81 14.56 4.14 -1.15
C CYS A 81 13.63 4.46 -2.32
N ALA A 82 12.49 5.06 -2.02
CA ALA A 82 11.57 5.65 -2.99
C ALA A 82 11.99 7.09 -3.29
N PRO A 83 12.57 7.40 -4.48
CA PRO A 83 13.19 8.68 -4.75
C PRO A 83 12.17 9.78 -5.03
N TYR A 84 12.55 11.02 -4.74
CA TYR A 84 11.72 12.21 -4.90
C TYR A 84 11.05 12.33 -6.27
N ASP A 85 11.77 12.02 -7.36
CA ASP A 85 11.26 12.19 -8.72
C ASP A 85 10.01 11.36 -9.04
N LEU A 86 9.85 10.20 -8.43
CA LEU A 86 8.62 9.41 -8.53
C LEU A 86 7.59 9.83 -7.47
N VAL A 87 8.03 10.03 -6.23
CA VAL A 87 7.13 10.36 -5.12
C VAL A 87 6.42 11.69 -5.33
N LYS A 88 7.11 12.73 -5.87
CA LYS A 88 6.51 14.05 -6.16
C LYS A 88 5.29 13.98 -7.06
N THR A 89 5.19 12.95 -7.90
CA THR A 89 4.08 12.76 -8.85
C THR A 89 2.94 11.91 -8.28
N MET A 90 3.20 11.16 -7.18
CA MET A 90 2.24 10.22 -6.63
C MET A 90 2.40 10.08 -5.10
N ARG A 91 1.46 10.65 -4.36
CA ARG A 91 1.45 10.60 -2.89
C ARG A 91 1.36 9.20 -2.30
N ALA A 92 0.71 8.28 -3.01
CA ALA A 92 0.57 6.88 -2.61
C ALA A 92 1.92 6.16 -2.42
N SER A 93 3.03 6.74 -2.90
CA SER A 93 4.38 6.20 -2.71
C SER A 93 4.76 6.00 -1.24
N ILE A 94 4.14 6.74 -0.31
CA ILE A 94 4.33 6.55 1.14
C ILE A 94 3.94 5.14 1.58
N TRP A 95 3.02 4.47 0.89
CA TRP A 95 2.61 3.11 1.20
C TRP A 95 3.70 2.06 1.02
N ALA A 96 4.77 2.37 0.28
CA ALA A 96 5.94 1.50 0.20
C ALA A 96 6.65 1.35 1.56
N LEU A 97 6.54 2.36 2.46
CA LEU A 97 7.31 2.39 3.70
C LEU A 97 6.95 1.24 4.65
N GLY A 98 5.65 0.95 4.83
CA GLY A 98 5.18 -0.13 5.69
C GLY A 98 5.76 -1.50 5.28
N PRO A 99 5.53 -1.95 4.04
CA PRO A 99 6.09 -3.19 3.52
C PRO A 99 7.62 -3.26 3.56
N LEU A 100 8.31 -2.17 3.21
CA LEU A 100 9.78 -2.14 3.21
C LEU A 100 10.35 -2.36 4.63
N VAL A 101 9.81 -1.65 5.63
CA VAL A 101 10.27 -1.81 7.01
C VAL A 101 9.91 -3.20 7.56
N ALA A 102 8.69 -3.68 7.28
CA ALA A 102 8.24 -4.96 7.80
C ALA A 102 9.06 -6.14 7.27
N ARG A 103 9.39 -6.14 5.97
CA ARG A 103 10.08 -7.26 5.32
C ARG A 103 11.60 -7.14 5.35
N PHE A 104 12.12 -5.93 5.16
CA PHE A 104 13.56 -5.70 4.98
C PHE A 104 14.20 -4.94 6.15
N GLY A 105 13.44 -4.62 7.18
CA GLY A 105 13.94 -3.92 8.37
C GLY A 105 14.24 -2.44 8.15
N GLN A 106 14.11 -1.92 6.93
CA GLN A 106 14.39 -0.52 6.59
C GLN A 106 13.62 -0.05 5.37
N GLY A 107 13.36 1.25 5.30
CA GLY A 107 12.72 1.87 4.15
C GLY A 107 12.88 3.39 4.20
N GLN A 108 12.98 4.01 3.03
CA GLN A 108 13.04 5.46 2.89
C GLN A 108 12.06 5.89 1.80
N VAL A 109 11.26 6.89 2.11
CA VAL A 109 10.33 7.48 1.14
C VAL A 109 10.47 8.99 1.21
N SER A 110 10.68 9.62 0.05
CA SER A 110 10.73 11.08 -0.02
C SER A 110 9.39 11.67 0.46
N LEU A 111 9.44 12.77 1.18
CA LEU A 111 8.24 13.53 1.48
C LEU A 111 7.65 14.07 0.17
N PRO A 112 6.33 13.98 -0.03
CA PRO A 112 5.70 14.54 -1.22
C PRO A 112 5.92 16.06 -1.22
N GLY A 113 6.52 16.59 -2.29
CA GLY A 113 6.68 18.02 -2.50
C GLY A 113 5.33 18.73 -2.42
N GLY A 114 5.33 19.99 -2.02
CA GLY A 114 4.15 20.80 -1.77
C GLY A 114 3.10 20.68 -2.86
N CYS A 115 1.97 20.11 -2.52
CA CYS A 115 0.84 19.97 -3.42
C CYS A 115 -0.12 21.13 -3.19
N THR A 116 -0.60 21.71 -4.27
CA THR A 116 -1.58 22.81 -4.30
C THR A 116 -2.93 22.50 -3.60
N ILE A 117 -3.14 21.27 -3.15
CA ILE A 117 -4.37 20.81 -2.47
C ILE A 117 -4.08 20.44 -1.00
N GLY A 118 -3.48 21.37 -0.22
CA GLY A 118 -3.28 21.25 1.23
C GLY A 118 -2.27 20.19 1.68
N ALA A 119 -1.69 20.43 2.86
CA ALA A 119 -0.85 19.46 3.56
C ALA A 119 -1.71 18.26 4.00
N ARG A 120 -1.41 17.06 3.50
CA ARG A 120 -1.86 15.83 4.14
C ARG A 120 -0.69 15.29 4.94
N PRO A 121 -0.78 15.37 6.26
CA PRO A 121 0.32 14.99 7.13
C PRO A 121 0.62 13.49 6.99
N VAL A 122 1.91 13.14 6.97
CA VAL A 122 2.38 11.75 7.05
C VAL A 122 2.51 11.27 8.51
N ASP A 123 2.18 12.14 9.47
CA ASP A 123 2.27 11.94 10.91
C ASP A 123 1.57 10.66 11.39
N LEU A 124 0.36 10.38 10.90
CA LEU A 124 -0.36 9.17 11.27
C LEU A 124 0.33 7.88 10.76
N HIS A 125 0.98 7.94 9.60
CA HIS A 125 1.79 6.82 9.09
C HIS A 125 3.01 6.59 9.99
N ILE A 126 3.70 7.68 10.34
CA ILE A 126 4.88 7.66 11.21
C ILE A 126 4.51 7.15 12.60
N SER A 127 3.51 7.76 13.23
CA SER A 127 3.05 7.35 14.57
C SER A 127 2.66 5.87 14.63
N GLY A 128 1.98 5.36 13.60
CA GLY A 128 1.62 3.95 13.54
C GLY A 128 2.84 3.03 13.43
N LEU A 129 3.84 3.39 12.63
CA LEU A 129 5.09 2.62 12.52
C LEU A 129 5.93 2.68 13.79
N GLU A 130 6.00 3.83 14.47
CA GLU A 130 6.68 3.98 15.76
C GLU A 130 6.05 3.13 16.86
N GLN A 131 4.72 3.06 16.90
CA GLN A 131 4.00 2.19 17.83
C GLN A 131 4.25 0.71 17.58
N LEU A 132 4.55 0.32 16.32
CA LEU A 132 5.01 -1.03 15.97
C LEU A 132 6.51 -1.25 16.27
N GLY A 133 7.21 -0.25 16.80
CA GLY A 133 8.62 -0.34 17.19
C GLY A 133 9.62 0.10 16.14
N ALA A 134 9.19 0.75 15.05
CA ALA A 134 10.10 1.34 14.08
C ALA A 134 10.74 2.62 14.64
N THR A 135 12.01 2.83 14.32
CA THR A 135 12.72 4.10 14.51
C THR A 135 12.54 4.96 13.27
N ILE A 136 11.97 6.15 13.44
CA ILE A 136 11.72 7.08 12.35
C ILE A 136 12.65 8.30 12.44
N LYS A 137 13.21 8.71 11.30
CA LYS A 137 13.97 9.96 11.14
C LYS A 137 13.45 10.74 9.95
N LEU A 138 13.29 12.03 10.13
CA LEU A 138 12.97 12.97 9.06
C LEU A 138 14.24 13.73 8.69
N GLU A 139 14.90 13.32 7.62
CA GLU A 139 16.18 13.85 7.20
C GLU A 139 16.21 14.07 5.69
N GLU A 140 16.78 15.17 5.24
CA GLU A 140 17.00 15.49 3.82
C GLU A 140 15.73 15.39 2.96
N GLY A 141 14.56 15.66 3.55
CA GLY A 141 13.28 15.56 2.84
C GLY A 141 12.75 14.11 2.68
N TYR A 142 13.30 13.16 3.43
CA TYR A 142 12.85 11.76 3.47
C TYR A 142 12.30 11.39 4.85
N VAL A 143 11.30 10.50 4.82
CA VAL A 143 10.95 9.67 5.97
C VAL A 143 11.82 8.42 5.88
N LYS A 144 12.75 8.27 6.81
CA LYS A 144 13.63 7.11 6.96
C LYS A 144 13.12 6.28 8.13
N ALA A 145 12.76 5.04 7.88
CA ALA A 145 12.25 4.11 8.88
C ALA A 145 13.15 2.88 8.96
N SER A 146 13.41 2.41 10.18
CA SER A 146 14.18 1.20 10.42
C SER A 146 13.70 0.48 11.67
N VAL A 147 13.99 -0.82 11.77
CA VAL A 147 13.74 -1.64 12.96
C VAL A 147 14.89 -2.61 13.14
N ASP A 148 15.27 -2.85 14.39
CA ASP A 148 16.21 -3.91 14.75
C ASP A 148 15.41 -5.20 14.99
N GLY A 149 15.63 -6.21 14.15
CA GLY A 149 14.84 -7.43 14.13
C GLY A 149 13.49 -7.23 13.43
N ARG A 150 12.39 -7.56 14.11
CA ARG A 150 11.02 -7.48 13.59
C ARG A 150 10.20 -6.39 14.29
N LEU A 151 9.27 -5.80 13.55
CA LEU A 151 8.21 -5.00 14.15
C LEU A 151 7.41 -5.83 15.17
N LYS A 152 6.82 -5.17 16.15
CA LYS A 152 6.06 -5.82 17.22
C LYS A 152 4.62 -5.38 17.21
N GLY A 153 3.72 -6.34 17.42
CA GLY A 153 2.30 -6.07 17.53
C GLY A 153 2.00 -5.06 18.64
N ALA A 154 1.06 -4.16 18.37
CA ALA A 154 0.69 -3.08 19.27
C ALA A 154 -0.81 -2.80 19.22
N HIS A 155 -1.33 -2.16 20.27
CA HIS A 155 -2.66 -1.59 20.26
C HIS A 155 -2.57 -0.12 19.83
N ILE A 156 -2.98 0.16 18.61
CA ILE A 156 -2.86 1.46 17.94
C ILE A 156 -4.25 2.10 17.86
N VAL A 157 -4.41 3.23 18.51
CA VAL A 157 -5.60 4.06 18.39
C VAL A 157 -5.25 5.27 17.53
N MET A 158 -5.87 5.38 16.36
CA MET A 158 -5.61 6.52 15.48
C MET A 158 -6.43 7.73 15.91
N ASP A 159 -5.79 8.88 16.05
CA ASP A 159 -6.46 10.14 16.43
C ASP A 159 -7.50 10.56 15.40
N LYS A 160 -7.30 10.22 14.14
CA LYS A 160 -8.19 10.50 13.01
C LYS A 160 -8.25 9.32 12.07
N VAL A 161 -9.43 9.07 11.51
CA VAL A 161 -9.58 8.07 10.42
C VAL A 161 -8.72 8.48 9.22
N SER A 162 -7.88 7.58 8.75
CA SER A 162 -7.03 7.79 7.59
C SER A 162 -6.86 6.49 6.80
N VAL A 163 -7.34 6.47 5.56
CA VAL A 163 -7.14 5.34 4.63
C VAL A 163 -5.65 5.06 4.47
N GLY A 164 -4.85 6.11 4.22
CA GLY A 164 -3.42 5.96 3.99
C GLY A 164 -2.68 5.34 5.17
N ALA A 165 -2.93 5.85 6.38
CA ALA A 165 -2.30 5.33 7.59
C ALA A 165 -2.77 3.91 7.91
N THR A 166 -4.06 3.61 7.77
CA THR A 166 -4.61 2.26 7.96
C THR A 166 -3.90 1.25 7.05
N VAL A 167 -3.72 1.57 5.75
CA VAL A 167 -2.97 0.72 4.81
C VAL A 167 -1.54 0.51 5.27
N THR A 168 -0.82 1.59 5.60
CA THR A 168 0.59 1.50 6.02
C THR A 168 0.76 0.64 7.27
N ILE A 169 -0.07 0.89 8.30
CA ILE A 169 -0.01 0.15 9.56
C ILE A 169 -0.39 -1.32 9.33
N MET A 170 -1.44 -1.58 8.55
CA MET A 170 -1.91 -2.93 8.24
C MET A 170 -0.82 -3.73 7.50
N CYS A 171 -0.19 -3.16 6.47
CA CYS A 171 0.92 -3.80 5.77
C CYS A 171 2.12 -4.04 6.69
N ALA A 172 2.48 -3.07 7.54
CA ALA A 172 3.59 -3.22 8.48
C ALA A 172 3.31 -4.30 9.54
N ALA A 173 2.08 -4.32 10.08
CA ALA A 173 1.65 -5.26 11.10
C ALA A 173 1.55 -6.71 10.61
N THR A 174 1.46 -6.94 9.30
CA THR A 174 1.33 -8.28 8.71
C THR A 174 2.52 -9.19 9.07
N LEU A 175 3.74 -8.63 9.19
CA LEU A 175 4.95 -9.36 9.57
C LEU A 175 5.44 -9.04 10.99
N ALA A 176 4.68 -8.28 11.78
CA ALA A 176 5.03 -7.95 13.16
C ALA A 176 4.84 -9.15 14.09
N GLU A 177 5.70 -9.29 15.09
CA GLU A 177 5.58 -10.32 16.12
C GLU A 177 4.41 -10.00 17.07
N GLY A 178 3.55 -10.98 17.31
CA GLY A 178 2.40 -10.84 18.21
C GLY A 178 1.13 -10.37 17.47
N THR A 179 0.27 -9.68 18.19
CA THR A 179 -1.03 -9.20 17.67
C THR A 179 -1.05 -7.68 17.61
N THR A 180 -1.51 -7.15 16.48
CA THR A 180 -1.78 -5.72 16.32
C THR A 180 -3.28 -5.48 16.30
N ILE A 181 -3.73 -4.47 17.04
CA ILE A 181 -5.10 -3.98 17.02
C ILE A 181 -5.05 -2.53 16.53
N ILE A 182 -5.80 -2.23 15.47
CA ILE A 182 -5.95 -0.87 14.96
C ILE A 182 -7.36 -0.42 15.28
N GLU A 183 -7.50 0.59 16.13
CA GLU A 183 -8.78 1.25 16.42
C GLU A 183 -8.89 2.58 15.67
N ASN A 184 -10.11 2.99 15.38
CA ASN A 184 -10.44 4.12 14.52
C ASN A 184 -9.89 3.95 13.10
N ALA A 185 -9.82 2.69 12.64
CA ALA A 185 -9.39 2.33 11.30
C ALA A 185 -10.35 2.86 10.23
N ALA A 186 -9.82 3.10 9.03
CA ALA A 186 -10.62 3.41 7.86
C ALA A 186 -11.46 2.19 7.44
N ARG A 187 -12.65 2.44 6.88
CA ARG A 187 -13.66 1.40 6.57
C ARG A 187 -13.95 1.29 5.08
N GLU A 188 -13.27 2.08 4.27
CA GLU A 188 -13.47 2.15 2.82
C GLU A 188 -13.22 0.79 2.15
N PRO A 189 -13.87 0.52 1.00
CA PRO A 189 -13.74 -0.76 0.29
C PRO A 189 -12.30 -1.14 -0.01
N GLU A 190 -11.43 -0.17 -0.32
CA GLU A 190 -10.01 -0.41 -0.57
C GLU A 190 -9.23 -0.95 0.63
N ILE A 191 -9.70 -0.69 1.87
CA ILE A 191 -9.14 -1.30 3.08
C ILE A 191 -9.50 -2.77 3.14
N VAL A 192 -10.75 -3.11 2.82
CA VAL A 192 -11.23 -4.50 2.76
C VAL A 192 -10.46 -5.26 1.70
N ASP A 193 -10.29 -4.69 0.50
CA ASP A 193 -9.54 -5.31 -0.60
C ASP A 193 -8.06 -5.54 -0.23
N THR A 194 -7.42 -4.55 0.38
CA THR A 194 -6.03 -4.69 0.84
C THR A 194 -5.90 -5.76 1.92
N ALA A 195 -6.83 -5.80 2.89
CA ALA A 195 -6.84 -6.84 3.91
C ALA A 195 -7.04 -8.23 3.31
N ASN A 196 -7.98 -8.38 2.36
CA ASN A 196 -8.22 -9.63 1.66
C ASN A 196 -6.98 -10.08 0.87
N PHE A 197 -6.27 -9.16 0.22
CA PHE A 197 -5.00 -9.47 -0.42
C PHE A 197 -3.97 -10.00 0.59
N LEU A 198 -3.79 -9.32 1.71
CA LEU A 198 -2.87 -9.77 2.77
C LEU A 198 -3.28 -11.14 3.34
N ILE A 199 -4.59 -11.41 3.46
CA ILE A 199 -5.11 -12.73 3.87
C ILE A 199 -4.73 -13.80 2.84
N THR A 200 -4.80 -13.50 1.54
CA THR A 200 -4.38 -14.46 0.51
C THR A 200 -2.87 -14.73 0.53
N LEU A 201 -2.07 -13.79 1.05
CA LEU A 201 -0.65 -14.00 1.34
C LEU A 201 -0.41 -14.78 2.65
N GLY A 202 -1.46 -15.13 3.41
CA GLY A 202 -1.39 -15.91 4.63
C GLY A 202 -1.52 -15.09 5.92
N ALA A 203 -1.79 -13.78 5.89
CA ALA A 203 -2.03 -12.99 7.08
C ALA A 203 -3.34 -13.36 7.78
N LYS A 204 -3.37 -13.34 9.11
CA LYS A 204 -4.63 -13.43 9.89
C LYS A 204 -5.14 -12.03 10.16
N ILE A 205 -6.19 -11.63 9.45
CA ILE A 205 -6.83 -10.32 9.62
C ILE A 205 -8.31 -10.53 9.87
N SER A 206 -8.88 -9.77 10.80
CA SER A 206 -10.31 -9.72 11.06
C SER A 206 -10.74 -8.30 11.37
N GLY A 207 -12.03 -8.00 11.17
CA GLY A 207 -12.61 -6.67 11.40
C GLY A 207 -12.38 -5.67 10.26
N GLN A 208 -11.83 -6.07 9.11
CA GLN A 208 -11.73 -5.20 7.93
C GLN A 208 -13.12 -4.70 7.51
N GLY A 209 -13.20 -3.41 7.17
CA GLY A 209 -14.48 -2.71 6.92
C GLY A 209 -15.19 -2.21 8.19
N THR A 210 -14.60 -2.44 9.36
CA THR A 210 -15.05 -1.83 10.63
C THR A 210 -14.01 -0.83 11.14
N ASP A 211 -14.29 -0.15 12.24
CA ASP A 211 -13.34 0.77 12.89
C ASP A 211 -12.25 0.06 13.69
N ARG A 212 -12.35 -1.26 13.84
CA ARG A 212 -11.40 -2.06 14.59
C ARG A 212 -10.90 -3.25 13.76
N ILE A 213 -9.62 -3.22 13.41
CA ILE A 213 -8.96 -4.29 12.65
C ILE A 213 -7.96 -4.99 13.58
N VAL A 214 -7.97 -6.31 13.57
CA VAL A 214 -7.05 -7.15 14.35
C VAL A 214 -6.21 -7.97 13.38
N LEU A 215 -4.89 -7.90 13.56
CA LEU A 215 -3.91 -8.63 12.75
C LEU A 215 -3.02 -9.48 13.65
N SER A 216 -2.67 -10.68 13.20
CA SER A 216 -1.64 -11.50 13.83
C SER A 216 -0.75 -12.15 12.79
N LEU A 217 0.52 -12.36 13.14
CA LEU A 217 1.53 -12.95 12.28
C LEU A 217 1.15 -14.38 11.87
N ILE A 218 1.32 -14.69 10.58
CA ILE A 218 1.53 -16.05 10.07
C ILE A 218 2.66 -16.02 9.04
N HIS A 219 3.29 -17.18 8.78
CA HIS A 219 4.23 -17.32 7.68
C HIS A 219 3.53 -17.10 6.34
N ILE A 220 4.00 -16.10 5.60
CA ILE A 220 3.52 -15.78 4.25
C ILE A 220 4.33 -16.65 3.28
N SER A 221 3.74 -17.74 2.78
CA SER A 221 4.48 -18.73 1.99
C SER A 221 3.71 -19.38 0.83
N GLU A 222 2.66 -18.74 0.26
CA GLU A 222 1.96 -19.35 -0.88
C GLU A 222 1.81 -18.42 -2.08
N PRO A 223 1.92 -18.94 -3.33
CA PRO A 223 1.70 -18.16 -4.53
C PRO A 223 0.25 -17.66 -4.60
N THR A 224 0.09 -16.38 -4.85
CA THR A 224 -1.20 -15.72 -4.73
C THR A 224 -1.70 -15.17 -6.06
N ARG A 225 -2.94 -15.50 -6.38
CA ARG A 225 -3.69 -14.90 -7.49
C ARG A 225 -4.86 -14.09 -6.96
N LEU A 226 -4.93 -12.81 -7.27
CA LEU A 226 -6.00 -11.92 -6.82
C LEU A 226 -6.66 -11.20 -7.99
N GLN A 227 -7.98 -11.10 -7.95
CA GLN A 227 -8.78 -10.24 -8.82
C GLN A 227 -9.26 -9.03 -8.03
N LEU A 228 -8.94 -7.82 -8.50
CA LEU A 228 -9.48 -6.58 -7.93
C LEU A 228 -10.96 -6.42 -8.31
N ILE A 229 -11.76 -5.98 -7.36
CA ILE A 229 -13.18 -5.67 -7.53
C ILE A 229 -13.38 -4.21 -7.93
#